data_437103b53e801c4c4b29176f20d9868a
#
_entry.id   437103b53e801c4c4b29176f20d9868a
#
_cell.length_a   1.000
_cell.length_b   1.000
_cell.length_c   1.000
_cell.angle_alpha   90.00
_cell.angle_beta   90.00
_cell.angle_gamma   90.00
#
_symmetry.space_group_name_H-M   'P 1'
#
loop_
_entity.id
_entity.type
_entity.pdbx_description
1 polymer ?
#
loop_
_entity_poly.entity_id
_entity_poly.type
_entity_poly.pdbx_seq_one_letter_code
_entity_poly.pdbx_strand_id
1 'polypeptide(L)'
;VRSSRSRIPESLDQVASVVEKLAVLLAAGVAPTAAWTYLANSPSDVNDTVTAVAKRVESGTNIADTILHRMDDAAERARGDDWQANGRRLSRRRAAPTTAAANEAAWRGLAAAWFVAIEAGAPLAPALREFSSSLRALAQARRAALTALSGPVATAKLVVVLPVVGILFGVALGFDTVGTLVATLPGLVCLVTGLVLLWAARVWNRRMVRAATPTDLTPGLVFDLLAVAVSGGASIDKAKSTVATAFERSGCAVDSDGVVEVDGVFDLSQRAGVPAATLLRSEADRIRREASSAAERKAATLAVALMLPLGLCVLPAFMLLGVAPLMLSVLSSTVGGL
;
A
#
# COMPACT_ATOMS: atom_id res chain seq x y z
N VAL A 1 9.65 12.01 9.86
CA VAL A 1 8.28 11.51 9.67
C VAL A 1 8.32 10.45 8.58
N ARG A 2 8.27 9.14 8.94
CA ARG A 2 8.13 8.04 7.98
C ARG A 2 6.82 8.23 7.19
N SER A 3 6.86 8.14 5.87
CA SER A 3 5.67 8.29 5.06
C SER A 3 4.68 7.14 5.36
N SER A 4 3.38 7.39 5.25
CA SER A 4 2.33 6.38 5.46
C SER A 4 2.58 5.10 4.64
N ARG A 5 3.19 5.22 3.45
CA ARG A 5 3.51 4.09 2.57
C ARG A 5 4.60 3.16 3.10
N SER A 6 5.58 3.67 3.84
CA SER A 6 6.65 2.84 4.41
C SER A 6 6.17 1.95 5.55
N ARG A 7 4.98 2.19 6.08
CA ARG A 7 4.36 1.41 7.16
C ARG A 7 3.41 0.31 6.67
N ILE A 8 3.10 0.24 5.37
CA ILE A 8 2.21 -0.81 4.82
C ILE A 8 2.76 -2.22 5.05
N PRO A 9 4.05 -2.52 4.77
CA PRO A 9 4.60 -3.85 5.08
C PRO A 9 4.52 -4.19 6.56
N GLU A 10 4.77 -3.22 7.44
CA GLU A 10 4.69 -3.41 8.90
C GLU A 10 3.26 -3.75 9.34
N SER A 11 2.24 -3.12 8.76
CA SER A 11 0.83 -3.42 9.08
C SER A 11 0.40 -4.80 8.58
N LEU A 12 0.84 -5.22 7.39
CA LEU A 12 0.57 -6.56 6.87
C LEU A 12 1.24 -7.65 7.70
N ASP A 13 2.48 -7.43 8.16
CA ASP A 13 3.17 -8.38 9.05
C ASP A 13 2.49 -8.48 10.42
N GLN A 14 1.97 -7.39 10.95
CA GLN A 14 1.20 -7.42 12.20
C GLN A 14 -0.04 -8.30 12.06
N VAL A 15 -0.82 -8.14 10.98
CA VAL A 15 -1.97 -9.01 10.73
C VAL A 15 -1.53 -10.45 10.51
N ALA A 16 -0.47 -10.69 9.72
CA ALA A 16 0.06 -12.03 9.49
C ALA A 16 0.51 -12.71 10.79
N SER A 17 1.12 -11.97 11.71
CA SER A 17 1.52 -12.48 13.02
C SER A 17 0.31 -12.92 13.87
N VAL A 18 -0.74 -12.09 13.90
CA VAL A 18 -2.01 -12.42 14.59
C VAL A 18 -2.62 -13.70 14.01
N VAL A 19 -2.71 -13.76 12.67
CA VAL A 19 -3.28 -14.92 11.96
C VAL A 19 -2.48 -16.20 12.23
N GLU A 20 -1.15 -16.11 12.24
CA GLU A 20 -0.29 -17.27 12.53
C GLU A 20 -0.47 -17.77 13.96
N LYS A 21 -0.54 -16.88 14.94
CA LYS A 21 -0.80 -17.25 16.35
C LYS A 21 -2.17 -17.90 16.50
N LEU A 22 -3.20 -17.36 15.81
CA LEU A 22 -4.52 -18.02 15.74
C LEU A 22 -4.40 -19.43 15.17
N ALA A 23 -3.68 -19.59 14.06
CA ALA A 23 -3.48 -20.89 13.44
C ALA A 23 -2.76 -21.90 14.36
N VAL A 24 -1.78 -21.44 15.15
CA VAL A 24 -1.08 -22.28 16.13
C VAL A 24 -2.02 -22.70 17.27
N LEU A 25 -2.80 -21.78 17.83
CA LEU A 25 -3.76 -22.07 18.89
C LEU A 25 -4.83 -23.06 18.43
N LEU A 26 -5.39 -22.86 17.25
CA LEU A 26 -6.39 -23.74 16.64
C LEU A 26 -5.81 -25.13 16.33
N ALA A 27 -4.56 -25.21 15.87
CA ALA A 27 -3.87 -26.48 15.64
C ALA A 27 -3.62 -27.26 16.94
N ALA A 28 -3.43 -26.54 18.06
CA ALA A 28 -3.33 -27.12 19.38
C ALA A 28 -4.70 -27.56 19.99
N GLY A 29 -5.80 -27.38 19.24
CA GLY A 29 -7.14 -27.77 19.69
C GLY A 29 -7.87 -26.70 20.53
N VAL A 30 -7.34 -25.47 20.60
CA VAL A 30 -8.02 -24.38 21.31
C VAL A 30 -9.28 -23.98 20.51
N ALA A 31 -10.40 -23.84 21.20
CA ALA A 31 -11.64 -23.39 20.57
C ALA A 31 -11.47 -22.01 19.93
N PRO A 32 -12.10 -21.73 18.77
CA PRO A 32 -11.93 -20.47 18.05
C PRO A 32 -12.18 -19.22 18.90
N THR A 33 -13.24 -19.22 19.71
CA THR A 33 -13.57 -18.11 20.63
C THR A 33 -12.48 -17.89 21.66
N ALA A 34 -11.99 -18.97 22.31
CA ALA A 34 -10.92 -18.90 23.31
C ALA A 34 -9.58 -18.43 22.70
N ALA A 35 -9.29 -18.82 21.46
CA ALA A 35 -8.07 -18.38 20.76
C ALA A 35 -8.03 -16.84 20.60
N TRP A 36 -9.15 -16.20 20.27
CA TRP A 36 -9.24 -14.75 20.20
C TRP A 36 -9.08 -14.08 21.57
N THR A 37 -9.68 -14.64 22.63
CA THR A 37 -9.53 -14.12 24.00
C THR A 37 -8.08 -14.23 24.50
N TYR A 38 -7.40 -15.35 24.22
CA TYR A 38 -5.97 -15.49 24.56
C TYR A 38 -5.09 -14.46 23.85
N LEU A 39 -5.34 -14.20 22.57
CA LEU A 39 -4.61 -13.17 21.82
C LEU A 39 -4.87 -11.76 22.35
N ALA A 40 -6.11 -11.44 22.69
CA ALA A 40 -6.47 -10.12 23.23
C ALA A 40 -5.79 -9.83 24.57
N ASN A 41 -5.51 -10.86 25.36
CA ASN A 41 -4.85 -10.75 26.66
C ASN A 41 -3.32 -10.84 26.59
N SER A 42 -2.75 -11.05 25.38
CA SER A 42 -1.29 -11.14 25.20
C SER A 42 -0.66 -9.74 25.15
N PRO A 43 0.32 -9.42 26.00
CA PRO A 43 0.95 -8.11 26.04
C PRO A 43 1.74 -7.77 24.76
N SER A 44 2.13 -8.77 23.98
CA SER A 44 2.86 -8.59 22.72
C SER A 44 1.98 -8.23 21.52
N ASP A 45 0.66 -8.36 21.63
CA ASP A 45 -0.29 -8.25 20.53
C ASP A 45 -1.43 -7.26 20.80
N VAL A 46 -1.17 -6.20 21.55
CA VAL A 46 -2.16 -5.16 21.83
C VAL A 46 -2.55 -4.48 20.51
N ASN A 47 -3.53 -5.10 19.84
CA ASN A 47 -4.15 -4.57 18.64
C ASN A 47 -5.63 -4.30 18.96
N ASP A 48 -6.05 -3.04 18.83
CA ASP A 48 -7.42 -2.63 19.09
C ASP A 48 -8.45 -3.48 18.34
N THR A 49 -8.09 -3.99 17.15
CA THR A 49 -8.95 -4.88 16.38
C THR A 49 -9.10 -6.25 17.03
N VAL A 50 -8.01 -6.84 17.51
CA VAL A 50 -8.04 -8.15 18.19
C VAL A 50 -8.88 -8.07 19.47
N THR A 51 -8.66 -7.03 20.26
CA THR A 51 -9.40 -6.81 21.52
C THR A 51 -10.90 -6.57 21.25
N ALA A 52 -11.23 -5.80 20.20
CA ALA A 52 -12.62 -5.53 19.83
C ALA A 52 -13.33 -6.80 19.31
N VAL A 53 -12.63 -7.62 18.52
CA VAL A 53 -13.17 -8.91 18.03
C VAL A 53 -13.39 -9.88 19.19
N ALA A 54 -12.39 -10.05 20.08
CA ALA A 54 -12.51 -10.96 21.23
C ALA A 54 -13.74 -10.64 22.08
N LYS A 55 -13.96 -9.37 22.44
CA LYS A 55 -15.11 -8.94 23.24
C LYS A 55 -16.45 -9.27 22.59
N ARG A 56 -16.58 -9.11 21.26
CA ARG A 56 -17.84 -9.41 20.56
C ARG A 56 -18.04 -10.92 20.37
N VAL A 57 -16.98 -11.66 20.16
CA VAL A 57 -17.04 -13.12 20.01
C VAL A 57 -17.46 -13.81 21.31
N GLU A 58 -17.07 -13.28 22.47
CA GLU A 58 -17.55 -13.74 23.78
C GLU A 58 -19.08 -13.62 23.93
N SER A 59 -19.71 -12.65 23.24
CA SER A 59 -21.18 -12.50 23.22
C SER A 59 -21.89 -13.40 22.20
N GLY A 60 -21.18 -14.35 21.56
CA GLY A 60 -21.77 -15.36 20.67
C GLY A 60 -21.93 -14.91 19.21
N THR A 61 -21.32 -13.78 18.80
CA THR A 61 -21.38 -13.33 17.42
C THR A 61 -20.40 -14.11 16.52
N ASN A 62 -20.77 -14.24 15.23
CA ASN A 62 -19.88 -14.88 14.25
C ASN A 62 -18.60 -14.08 14.07
N ILE A 63 -17.45 -14.77 14.09
CA ILE A 63 -16.12 -14.16 14.04
C ILE A 63 -15.92 -13.37 12.73
N ALA A 64 -16.30 -13.96 11.59
CA ALA A 64 -16.14 -13.30 10.29
C ALA A 64 -16.96 -11.99 10.24
N ASP A 65 -18.21 -12.03 10.67
CA ASP A 65 -19.08 -10.85 10.71
C ASP A 65 -18.56 -9.79 11.68
N THR A 66 -18.05 -10.21 12.82
CA THR A 66 -17.44 -9.30 13.80
C THR A 66 -16.24 -8.55 13.23
N ILE A 67 -15.37 -9.24 12.48
CA ILE A 67 -14.23 -8.62 11.81
C ILE A 67 -14.72 -7.61 10.78
N LEU A 68 -15.70 -7.98 9.93
CA LEU A 68 -16.24 -7.11 8.89
C LEU A 68 -16.88 -5.85 9.48
N HIS A 69 -17.76 -5.98 10.48
CA HIS A 69 -18.34 -4.83 11.16
C HIS A 69 -17.29 -3.90 11.75
N ARG A 70 -16.22 -4.46 12.35
CA ARG A 70 -15.11 -3.64 12.87
C ARG A 70 -14.40 -2.84 11.78
N MET A 71 -14.23 -3.43 10.59
CA MET A 71 -13.62 -2.77 9.44
C MET A 71 -14.54 -1.69 8.87
N ASP A 72 -15.85 -1.94 8.80
CA ASP A 72 -16.84 -0.95 8.36
C ASP A 72 -16.89 0.26 9.31
N ASP A 73 -16.96 0.02 10.62
CA ASP A 73 -16.89 1.06 11.65
C ASP A 73 -15.58 1.90 11.56
N ALA A 74 -14.47 1.27 11.22
CA ALA A 74 -13.19 1.95 11.06
C ALA A 74 -13.15 2.81 9.78
N ALA A 75 -13.70 2.29 8.68
CA ALA A 75 -13.82 2.99 7.41
C ALA A 75 -14.76 4.20 7.50
N GLU A 76 -15.85 4.09 8.26
CA GLU A 76 -16.79 5.20 8.49
C GLU A 76 -16.15 6.31 9.33
N ARG A 77 -15.43 5.96 10.40
CA ARG A 77 -14.69 6.94 11.22
C ARG A 77 -13.64 7.68 10.38
N ALA A 78 -12.87 6.97 9.58
CA ALA A 78 -11.88 7.58 8.69
C ALA A 78 -12.50 8.53 7.66
N ARG A 79 -13.72 8.23 7.16
CA ARG A 79 -14.46 9.12 6.26
C ARG A 79 -15.00 10.37 6.98
N GLY A 80 -15.45 10.21 8.24
CA GLY A 80 -15.93 11.30 9.08
C GLY A 80 -14.81 12.30 9.40
N ASP A 81 -13.65 11.81 9.76
CA ASP A 81 -12.48 12.64 10.06
C ASP A 81 -11.96 13.41 8.82
N ASP A 82 -11.96 12.78 7.63
CA ASP A 82 -11.60 13.44 6.35
C ASP A 82 -12.62 14.54 5.97
N TRP A 83 -13.88 14.34 6.29
CA TRP A 83 -14.93 15.35 6.06
C TRP A 83 -14.76 16.58 6.94
N GLN A 84 -14.42 16.39 8.21
CA GLN A 84 -14.18 17.49 9.16
C GLN A 84 -12.87 18.24 8.86
N ALA A 85 -11.84 17.54 8.39
CA ALA A 85 -10.53 18.13 8.12
C ALA A 85 -10.45 18.92 6.80
N ASN A 86 -11.18 18.57 5.75
CA ASN A 86 -10.93 19.09 4.39
C ASN A 86 -12.12 19.75 3.68
N GLY A 87 -13.35 19.74 4.15
CA GLY A 87 -14.51 20.48 3.60
C GLY A 87 -14.71 20.51 2.07
N ARG A 88 -13.84 19.84 1.31
CA ARG A 88 -13.81 19.79 -0.15
C ARG A 88 -13.95 18.35 -0.64
N ARG A 89 -15.02 18.13 -1.39
CA ARG A 89 -15.21 16.93 -2.21
C ARG A 89 -14.04 16.77 -3.18
N LEU A 90 -12.97 16.10 -2.77
CA LEU A 90 -12.01 15.54 -3.72
C LEU A 90 -12.62 14.29 -4.32
N SER A 91 -12.93 14.37 -5.62
CA SER A 91 -13.41 13.25 -6.43
C SER A 91 -12.66 11.97 -6.09
N ARG A 92 -13.37 10.85 -6.09
CA ARG A 92 -12.87 9.46 -6.03
C ARG A 92 -11.86 9.15 -7.16
N ARG A 93 -10.74 9.87 -7.21
CA ARG A 93 -9.59 9.41 -7.97
C ARG A 93 -8.95 8.30 -7.14
N ARG A 94 -8.72 7.14 -7.74
CA ARG A 94 -8.00 5.99 -7.16
C ARG A 94 -6.79 6.49 -6.39
N ALA A 95 -6.95 6.73 -5.10
CA ALA A 95 -5.86 7.12 -4.23
C ALA A 95 -4.94 5.89 -4.09
N ALA A 96 -3.63 6.13 -4.09
CA ALA A 96 -2.69 5.05 -3.80
C ALA A 96 -3.03 4.43 -2.43
N PRO A 97 -2.92 3.10 -2.29
CA PRO A 97 -3.29 2.42 -1.05
C PRO A 97 -2.53 3.03 0.13
N THR A 98 -3.28 3.40 1.15
CA THR A 98 -2.75 3.88 2.42
C THR A 98 -2.46 2.70 3.35
N THR A 99 -1.71 2.91 4.43
CA THR A 99 -1.51 1.89 5.46
C THR A 99 -2.83 1.39 6.02
N ALA A 100 -3.80 2.29 6.22
CA ALA A 100 -5.14 1.95 6.69
C ALA A 100 -5.87 1.03 5.70
N ALA A 101 -5.87 1.37 4.41
CA ALA A 101 -6.51 0.55 3.37
C ALA A 101 -5.86 -0.85 3.23
N ALA A 102 -4.53 -0.95 3.37
CA ALA A 102 -3.84 -2.23 3.34
C ALA A 102 -4.17 -3.09 4.57
N ASN A 103 -4.23 -2.47 5.74
CA ASN A 103 -4.64 -3.13 6.98
C ASN A 103 -6.10 -3.59 6.89
N GLU A 104 -6.99 -2.74 6.41
CA GLU A 104 -8.41 -3.08 6.18
C GLU A 104 -8.55 -4.26 5.22
N ALA A 105 -7.87 -4.25 4.08
CA ALA A 105 -7.91 -5.34 3.11
C ALA A 105 -7.40 -6.67 3.69
N ALA A 106 -6.36 -6.64 4.52
CA ALA A 106 -5.84 -7.85 5.19
C ALA A 106 -6.87 -8.44 6.18
N TRP A 107 -7.53 -7.58 6.97
CA TRP A 107 -8.59 -8.04 7.90
C TRP A 107 -9.83 -8.54 7.17
N ARG A 108 -10.26 -7.88 6.08
CA ARG A 108 -11.36 -8.35 5.23
C ARG A 108 -11.04 -9.68 4.56
N GLY A 109 -9.79 -9.85 4.08
CA GLY A 109 -9.30 -11.12 3.57
C GLY A 109 -9.30 -12.23 4.63
N LEU A 110 -8.92 -11.93 5.87
CA LEU A 110 -9.04 -12.87 6.99
C LEU A 110 -10.49 -13.28 7.26
N ALA A 111 -11.42 -12.32 7.25
CA ALA A 111 -12.82 -12.62 7.44
C ALA A 111 -13.37 -13.50 6.32
N ALA A 112 -12.99 -13.25 5.07
CA ALA A 112 -13.34 -14.10 3.93
C ALA A 112 -12.77 -15.52 4.06
N ALA A 113 -11.48 -15.65 4.42
CA ALA A 113 -10.84 -16.95 4.63
C ALA A 113 -11.49 -17.73 5.78
N TRP A 114 -11.83 -17.04 6.87
CA TRP A 114 -12.54 -17.65 8.00
C TRP A 114 -13.93 -18.14 7.60
N PHE A 115 -14.70 -17.30 6.90
CA PHE A 115 -16.03 -17.66 6.42
C PHE A 115 -16.00 -18.87 5.49
N VAL A 116 -15.10 -18.85 4.48
CA VAL A 116 -14.98 -19.96 3.53
C VAL A 116 -14.57 -21.25 4.22
N ALA A 117 -13.62 -21.20 5.16
CA ALA A 117 -13.17 -22.40 5.88
C ALA A 117 -14.29 -23.02 6.72
N ILE A 118 -15.10 -22.21 7.41
CA ILE A 118 -16.26 -22.70 8.19
C ILE A 118 -17.33 -23.28 7.27
N GLU A 119 -17.72 -22.56 6.23
CA GLU A 119 -18.80 -22.94 5.32
C GLU A 119 -18.47 -24.20 4.51
N ALA A 120 -17.19 -24.37 4.14
CA ALA A 120 -16.72 -25.55 3.44
C ALA A 120 -16.34 -26.71 4.35
N GLY A 121 -16.38 -26.56 5.67
CA GLY A 121 -15.91 -27.58 6.60
C GLY A 121 -14.40 -27.82 6.55
N ALA A 122 -13.62 -26.87 6.06
CA ALA A 122 -12.18 -26.99 5.95
C ALA A 122 -11.50 -26.78 7.31
N PRO A 123 -10.36 -27.43 7.58
CA PRO A 123 -9.62 -27.22 8.82
C PRO A 123 -9.07 -25.79 8.86
N LEU A 124 -9.51 -25.00 9.87
CA LEU A 124 -9.15 -23.59 10.03
C LEU A 124 -7.64 -23.35 10.17
N ALA A 125 -6.94 -24.19 10.93
CA ALA A 125 -5.53 -23.95 11.22
C ALA A 125 -4.63 -23.98 9.98
N PRO A 126 -4.72 -24.95 9.06
CA PRO A 126 -4.01 -24.92 7.78
C PRO A 126 -4.40 -23.73 6.90
N ALA A 127 -5.70 -23.42 6.79
CA ALA A 127 -6.19 -22.29 5.99
C ALA A 127 -5.60 -20.95 6.48
N LEU A 128 -5.58 -20.72 7.79
CA LEU A 128 -5.00 -19.52 8.37
C LEU A 128 -3.47 -19.45 8.23
N ARG A 129 -2.75 -20.58 8.31
CA ARG A 129 -1.30 -20.59 8.03
C ARG A 129 -1.00 -20.19 6.60
N GLU A 130 -1.76 -20.72 5.65
CA GLU A 130 -1.62 -20.38 4.24
C GLU A 130 -1.91 -18.89 4.00
N PHE A 131 -2.97 -18.36 4.59
CA PHE A 131 -3.29 -16.92 4.51
C PHE A 131 -2.20 -16.05 5.15
N SER A 132 -1.67 -16.43 6.31
CA SER A 132 -0.57 -15.70 6.96
C SER A 132 0.69 -15.69 6.10
N SER A 133 1.03 -16.81 5.45
CA SER A 133 2.18 -16.89 4.53
C SER A 133 2.00 -15.98 3.32
N SER A 134 0.79 -15.90 2.78
CA SER A 134 0.42 -15.01 1.68
C SER A 134 0.59 -13.53 2.04
N LEU A 135 0.13 -13.13 3.23
CA LEU A 135 0.32 -11.76 3.72
C LEU A 135 1.80 -11.41 3.92
N ARG A 136 2.62 -12.34 4.41
CA ARG A 136 4.08 -12.14 4.54
C ARG A 136 4.77 -11.99 3.20
N ALA A 137 4.43 -12.83 2.22
CA ALA A 137 4.96 -12.73 0.87
C ALA A 137 4.63 -11.36 0.25
N LEU A 138 3.40 -10.89 0.43
CA LEU A 138 2.97 -9.57 -0.01
C LEU A 138 3.75 -8.44 0.70
N ALA A 139 3.95 -8.55 2.02
CA ALA A 139 4.73 -7.58 2.79
C ALA A 139 6.18 -7.53 2.32
N GLN A 140 6.81 -8.67 2.03
CA GLN A 140 8.17 -8.76 1.50
C GLN A 140 8.29 -8.13 0.12
N ALA A 141 7.37 -8.43 -0.81
CA ALA A 141 7.35 -7.83 -2.14
C ALA A 141 7.23 -6.29 -2.07
N ARG A 142 6.42 -5.79 -1.16
CA ARG A 142 6.29 -4.33 -0.93
C ARG A 142 7.52 -3.71 -0.30
N ARG A 143 8.23 -4.41 0.59
CA ARG A 143 9.53 -3.94 1.12
C ARG A 143 10.57 -3.86 0.01
N ALA A 144 10.68 -4.88 -0.84
CA ALA A 144 11.60 -4.89 -1.96
C ALA A 144 11.37 -3.70 -2.90
N ALA A 145 10.11 -3.44 -3.27
CA ALA A 145 9.73 -2.28 -4.09
C ALA A 145 10.09 -0.94 -3.41
N LEU A 146 9.86 -0.79 -2.10
CA LEU A 146 10.22 0.43 -1.35
C LEU A 146 11.73 0.62 -1.28
N THR A 147 12.50 -0.46 -1.10
CA THR A 147 13.97 -0.42 -1.06
C THR A 147 14.52 0.00 -2.41
N ALA A 148 13.98 -0.55 -3.51
CA ALA A 148 14.39 -0.16 -4.86
C ALA A 148 14.17 1.34 -5.16
N LEU A 149 13.15 1.95 -4.55
CA LEU A 149 12.85 3.38 -4.71
C LEU A 149 13.64 4.29 -3.74
N SER A 150 14.36 3.76 -2.77
CA SER A 150 15.01 4.57 -1.72
C SER A 150 16.14 5.45 -2.25
N GLY A 151 16.97 4.92 -3.14
CA GLY A 151 18.08 5.65 -3.77
C GLY A 151 17.63 6.87 -4.59
N PRO A 152 16.77 6.70 -5.61
CA PRO A 152 16.28 7.81 -6.43
C PRO A 152 15.56 8.91 -5.64
N VAL A 153 14.81 8.53 -4.61
CA VAL A 153 14.10 9.51 -3.75
C VAL A 153 15.06 10.32 -2.89
N ALA A 154 16.16 9.72 -2.42
CA ALA A 154 17.17 10.45 -1.64
C ALA A 154 17.88 11.49 -2.51
N THR A 155 18.31 11.12 -3.72
CA THR A 155 18.92 12.02 -4.69
C THR A 155 18.00 13.18 -5.07
N ALA A 156 16.72 12.88 -5.33
CA ALA A 156 15.71 13.90 -5.65
C ALA A 156 15.53 14.92 -4.51
N LYS A 157 15.58 14.49 -3.25
CA LYS A 157 15.51 15.40 -2.09
C LYS A 157 16.72 16.32 -2.01
N LEU A 158 17.92 15.79 -2.25
CA LEU A 158 19.16 16.56 -2.21
C LEU A 158 19.12 17.69 -3.25
N VAL A 159 18.67 17.39 -4.47
CA VAL A 159 18.60 18.37 -5.56
C VAL A 159 17.52 19.44 -5.30
N VAL A 160 16.41 19.11 -4.63
CA VAL A 160 15.38 20.09 -4.23
C VAL A 160 15.90 21.05 -3.14
N VAL A 161 16.86 20.65 -2.33
CA VAL A 161 17.48 21.51 -1.30
C VAL A 161 18.55 22.44 -1.91
N LEU A 162 19.11 22.09 -3.05
CA LEU A 162 20.20 22.82 -3.70
C LEU A 162 19.92 24.31 -3.95
N PRO A 163 18.72 24.76 -4.40
CA PRO A 163 18.39 26.17 -4.55
C PRO A 163 18.47 26.94 -3.21
N VAL A 164 18.04 26.33 -2.12
CA VAL A 164 18.11 26.95 -0.79
C VAL A 164 19.56 27.13 -0.36
N VAL A 165 20.41 26.15 -0.62
CA VAL A 165 21.85 26.24 -0.36
C VAL A 165 22.48 27.34 -1.21
N GLY A 166 22.08 27.50 -2.48
CA GLY A 166 22.57 28.55 -3.37
C GLY A 166 22.23 29.96 -2.85
N ILE A 167 20.99 30.17 -2.38
CA ILE A 167 20.57 31.45 -1.78
C ILE A 167 21.37 31.73 -0.50
N LEU A 168 21.51 30.71 0.37
CA LEU A 168 22.26 30.86 1.63
C LEU A 168 23.73 31.23 1.37
N PHE A 169 24.32 30.62 0.37
CA PHE A 169 25.70 30.88 -0.05
C PHE A 169 25.85 32.32 -0.60
N GLY A 170 24.90 32.79 -1.40
CA GLY A 170 24.88 34.18 -1.88
C GLY A 170 24.82 35.19 -0.72
N VAL A 171 23.97 34.95 0.27
CA VAL A 171 23.90 35.80 1.48
C VAL A 171 25.19 35.74 2.30
N ALA A 172 25.80 34.56 2.44
CA ALA A 172 27.06 34.39 3.17
C ALA A 172 28.24 35.13 2.53
N LEU A 173 28.23 35.31 1.22
CA LEU A 173 29.20 36.11 0.48
C LEU A 173 28.95 37.63 0.57
N GLY A 174 27.91 38.06 1.28
CA GLY A 174 27.58 39.48 1.47
C GLY A 174 26.72 40.08 0.36
N PHE A 175 26.21 39.28 -0.58
CA PHE A 175 25.30 39.75 -1.63
C PHE A 175 23.86 39.83 -1.11
N ASP A 176 23.17 40.92 -1.41
CA ASP A 176 21.73 41.04 -1.09
C ASP A 176 20.87 40.25 -2.08
N THR A 177 21.10 38.91 -2.05
CA THR A 177 20.43 37.96 -2.94
C THR A 177 18.92 37.92 -2.68
N VAL A 178 18.52 38.03 -1.40
CA VAL A 178 17.11 37.98 -0.99
C VAL A 178 16.40 39.27 -1.38
N GLY A 179 17.01 40.43 -1.14
CA GLY A 179 16.48 41.73 -1.54
C GLY A 179 16.32 41.83 -3.08
N THR A 180 17.34 41.41 -3.82
CA THR A 180 17.30 41.39 -5.30
C THR A 180 16.18 40.45 -5.80
N LEU A 181 15.96 39.31 -5.14
CA LEU A 181 14.95 38.32 -5.56
C LEU A 181 13.51 38.83 -5.33
N VAL A 182 13.28 39.63 -4.28
CA VAL A 182 11.93 40.08 -3.89
C VAL A 182 11.64 41.51 -4.32
N ALA A 183 12.65 42.37 -4.31
CA ALA A 183 12.46 43.83 -4.61
C ALA A 183 12.59 44.20 -6.08
N THR A 184 13.18 43.32 -6.92
CA THR A 184 13.33 43.61 -8.36
C THR A 184 12.34 42.84 -9.23
N LEU A 185 11.82 43.48 -10.27
CA LEU A 185 10.90 42.84 -11.24
C LEU A 185 11.49 41.57 -11.89
N PRO A 186 12.75 41.52 -12.36
CA PRO A 186 13.36 40.28 -12.88
C PRO A 186 13.57 39.26 -11.79
N GLY A 187 13.89 39.64 -10.56
CA GLY A 187 14.01 38.72 -9.42
C GLY A 187 12.68 38.03 -9.08
N LEU A 188 11.59 38.79 -9.06
CA LEU A 188 10.24 38.27 -8.81
C LEU A 188 9.80 37.27 -9.89
N VAL A 189 10.11 37.53 -11.17
CA VAL A 189 9.84 36.59 -12.26
C VAL A 189 10.64 35.30 -12.09
N CYS A 190 11.92 35.40 -11.74
CA CYS A 190 12.75 34.23 -11.45
C CYS A 190 12.21 33.40 -10.25
N LEU A 191 11.76 34.09 -9.20
CA LEU A 191 11.17 33.45 -8.02
C LEU A 191 9.90 32.68 -8.36
N VAL A 192 8.94 33.33 -9.00
CA VAL A 192 7.64 32.74 -9.36
C VAL A 192 7.84 31.56 -10.33
N THR A 193 8.63 31.75 -11.39
CA THR A 193 8.88 30.69 -12.38
C THR A 193 9.62 29.49 -11.76
N GLY A 194 10.62 29.75 -10.93
CA GLY A 194 11.35 28.69 -10.21
C GLY A 194 10.46 27.90 -9.24
N LEU A 195 9.57 28.59 -8.50
CA LEU A 195 8.60 27.93 -7.61
C LEU A 195 7.59 27.09 -8.39
N VAL A 196 7.08 27.60 -9.52
CA VAL A 196 6.16 26.86 -10.41
C VAL A 196 6.82 25.61 -10.97
N LEU A 197 8.10 25.69 -11.39
CA LEU A 197 8.87 24.53 -11.86
C LEU A 197 9.08 23.47 -10.75
N LEU A 198 9.40 23.89 -9.53
CA LEU A 198 9.53 22.99 -8.39
C LEU A 198 8.19 22.31 -8.03
N TRP A 199 7.09 23.08 -8.09
CA TRP A 199 5.75 22.54 -7.88
C TRP A 199 5.37 21.54 -8.99
N ALA A 200 5.64 21.85 -10.24
CA ALA A 200 5.41 20.97 -11.39
C ALA A 200 6.22 19.66 -11.25
N ALA A 201 7.50 19.74 -10.90
CA ALA A 201 8.35 18.58 -10.63
C ALA A 201 7.76 17.71 -9.54
N ARG A 202 7.28 18.34 -8.42
CA ARG A 202 6.67 17.60 -7.30
C ARG A 202 5.37 16.91 -7.70
N VAL A 203 4.52 17.57 -8.49
CA VAL A 203 3.26 16.99 -8.99
C VAL A 203 3.55 15.83 -9.95
N TRP A 204 4.50 16.02 -10.87
CA TRP A 204 4.93 15.01 -11.83
C TRP A 204 5.49 13.76 -11.10
N ASN A 205 6.45 13.95 -10.20
CA ASN A 205 7.00 12.86 -9.37
C ASN A 205 5.91 12.11 -8.60
N ARG A 206 4.97 12.84 -7.99
CA ARG A 206 3.84 12.22 -7.27
C ARG A 206 2.94 11.39 -8.18
N ARG A 207 2.67 11.88 -9.41
CA ARG A 207 1.86 11.13 -10.39
C ARG A 207 2.57 9.84 -10.82
N MET A 208 3.86 9.90 -11.12
CA MET A 208 4.65 8.74 -11.52
C MET A 208 4.72 7.69 -10.42
N VAL A 209 5.03 8.09 -9.18
CA VAL A 209 5.06 7.19 -8.03
C VAL A 209 3.68 6.57 -7.74
N ARG A 210 2.59 7.30 -7.97
CA ARG A 210 1.23 6.75 -7.83
C ARG A 210 0.92 5.71 -8.91
N ALA A 211 1.31 5.97 -10.15
CA ALA A 211 1.09 5.06 -11.28
C ALA A 211 1.86 3.72 -11.13
N ALA A 212 3.03 3.77 -10.48
CA ALA A 212 3.86 2.59 -10.25
C ALA A 212 3.47 1.76 -9.01
N THR A 213 2.62 2.32 -8.12
CA THR A 213 2.20 1.61 -6.90
C THR A 213 1.13 0.57 -7.25
N PRO A 214 1.32 -0.73 -6.94
CA PRO A 214 0.31 -1.77 -7.17
C PRO A 214 -1.00 -1.44 -6.46
N THR A 215 -2.11 -1.61 -7.16
CA THR A 215 -3.45 -1.29 -6.64
C THR A 215 -4.06 -2.51 -5.94
N ASP A 216 -3.66 -3.69 -6.37
CA ASP A 216 -4.11 -4.94 -5.79
C ASP A 216 -3.42 -5.19 -4.44
N LEU A 217 -4.23 -5.39 -3.41
CA LEU A 217 -3.80 -5.60 -2.02
C LEU A 217 -3.74 -7.07 -1.64
N THR A 218 -4.38 -7.95 -2.42
CA THR A 218 -4.50 -9.39 -2.12
C THR A 218 -4.42 -10.25 -3.39
N PRO A 219 -3.28 -10.23 -4.14
CA PRO A 219 -3.16 -11.02 -5.36
C PRO A 219 -3.25 -12.51 -5.04
N GLY A 220 -4.05 -13.23 -5.85
CA GLY A 220 -4.24 -14.68 -5.72
C GLY A 220 -5.19 -15.13 -4.60
N LEU A 221 -5.82 -14.21 -3.85
CA LEU A 221 -6.72 -14.56 -2.74
C LEU A 221 -7.89 -15.44 -3.20
N VAL A 222 -8.43 -15.21 -4.39
CA VAL A 222 -9.53 -16.03 -4.95
C VAL A 222 -9.12 -17.49 -5.03
N PHE A 223 -7.91 -17.77 -5.54
CA PHE A 223 -7.38 -19.12 -5.68
C PHE A 223 -7.09 -19.78 -4.32
N ASP A 224 -6.57 -19.03 -3.35
CA ASP A 224 -6.37 -19.53 -1.99
C ASP A 224 -7.70 -19.94 -1.34
N LEU A 225 -8.72 -19.09 -1.44
CA LEU A 225 -10.03 -19.38 -0.86
C LEU A 225 -10.72 -20.57 -1.55
N LEU A 226 -10.58 -20.68 -2.86
CA LEU A 226 -11.06 -21.85 -3.60
C LEU A 226 -10.31 -23.13 -3.17
N ALA A 227 -8.98 -23.06 -2.99
CA ALA A 227 -8.20 -24.17 -2.51
C ALA A 227 -8.63 -24.62 -1.11
N VAL A 228 -8.94 -23.67 -0.23
CA VAL A 228 -9.50 -23.95 1.11
C VAL A 228 -10.87 -24.62 0.99
N ALA A 229 -11.79 -24.08 0.18
CA ALA A 229 -13.12 -24.61 0.01
C ALA A 229 -13.11 -26.05 -0.52
N VAL A 230 -12.30 -26.33 -1.55
CA VAL A 230 -12.16 -27.68 -2.13
C VAL A 230 -11.46 -28.64 -1.15
N SER A 231 -10.50 -28.15 -0.36
CA SER A 231 -9.84 -28.97 0.68
C SER A 231 -10.81 -29.39 1.80
N GLY A 232 -11.88 -28.61 2.03
CA GLY A 232 -12.98 -28.97 2.93
C GLY A 232 -13.95 -30.00 2.37
N GLY A 233 -13.78 -30.43 1.09
CA GLY A 233 -14.65 -31.41 0.43
C GLY A 233 -15.82 -30.77 -0.32
N ALA A 234 -15.85 -29.46 -0.50
CA ALA A 234 -16.88 -28.81 -1.29
C ALA A 234 -16.76 -29.20 -2.76
N SER A 235 -17.89 -29.38 -3.45
CA SER A 235 -17.94 -29.49 -4.90
C SER A 235 -17.44 -28.19 -5.55
N ILE A 236 -17.00 -28.25 -6.82
CA ILE A 236 -16.48 -27.09 -7.55
C ILE A 236 -17.49 -25.95 -7.53
N ASP A 237 -18.75 -26.23 -7.84
CA ASP A 237 -19.81 -25.21 -7.88
C ASP A 237 -20.10 -24.62 -6.50
N LYS A 238 -20.10 -25.46 -5.46
CA LYS A 238 -20.27 -25.00 -4.09
C LYS A 238 -19.06 -24.15 -3.63
N ALA A 239 -17.84 -24.55 -3.99
CA ALA A 239 -16.64 -23.78 -3.68
C ALA A 239 -16.69 -22.39 -4.35
N LYS A 240 -17.04 -22.32 -5.65
CA LYS A 240 -17.20 -21.05 -6.37
C LYS A 240 -18.26 -20.16 -5.72
N SER A 241 -19.46 -20.71 -5.44
CA SER A 241 -20.54 -19.93 -4.82
C SER A 241 -20.19 -19.44 -3.41
N THR A 242 -19.54 -20.28 -2.61
CA THR A 242 -19.08 -19.90 -1.26
C THR A 242 -18.05 -18.78 -1.30
N VAL A 243 -17.07 -18.87 -2.22
CA VAL A 243 -16.04 -17.85 -2.39
C VAL A 243 -16.65 -16.54 -2.93
N ALA A 244 -17.57 -16.61 -3.90
CA ALA A 244 -18.29 -15.43 -4.41
C ALA A 244 -19.03 -14.71 -3.27
N THR A 245 -19.78 -15.45 -2.44
CA THR A 245 -20.47 -14.91 -1.27
C THR A 245 -19.48 -14.28 -0.26
N ALA A 246 -18.31 -14.91 -0.05
CA ALA A 246 -17.28 -14.37 0.83
C ALA A 246 -16.74 -13.02 0.33
N PHE A 247 -16.52 -12.88 -0.98
CA PHE A 247 -16.08 -11.62 -1.58
C PHE A 247 -17.16 -10.53 -1.51
N GLU A 248 -18.41 -10.86 -1.82
CA GLU A 248 -19.53 -9.92 -1.69
C GLU A 248 -19.66 -9.39 -0.26
N ARG A 249 -19.61 -10.28 0.73
CA ARG A 249 -19.71 -9.92 2.15
C ARG A 249 -18.50 -9.12 2.64
N SER A 250 -17.31 -9.50 2.22
CA SER A 250 -16.07 -8.83 2.65
C SER A 250 -15.82 -7.50 1.93
N GLY A 251 -16.51 -7.22 0.81
CA GLY A 251 -16.25 -6.06 -0.02
C GLY A 251 -14.86 -6.07 -0.68
N CYS A 252 -14.22 -7.25 -0.74
CA CYS A 252 -12.98 -7.43 -1.49
C CYS A 252 -13.28 -7.37 -3.00
N ALA A 253 -12.42 -6.68 -3.76
CA ALA A 253 -12.57 -6.64 -5.21
C ALA A 253 -12.17 -8.00 -5.80
N VAL A 254 -13.06 -8.56 -6.62
CA VAL A 254 -12.73 -9.73 -7.47
C VAL A 254 -12.15 -9.20 -8.77
N ASP A 255 -10.98 -9.69 -9.17
CA ASP A 255 -10.45 -9.41 -10.48
C ASP A 255 -11.22 -10.27 -11.52
N SER A 256 -11.84 -9.61 -12.51
CA SER A 256 -12.62 -10.31 -13.54
C SER A 256 -11.80 -11.31 -14.35
N ASP A 257 -10.51 -11.04 -14.51
CA ASP A 257 -9.60 -11.93 -15.24
C ASP A 257 -9.31 -13.21 -14.44
N GLY A 258 -9.31 -13.14 -13.11
CA GLY A 258 -9.12 -14.29 -12.23
C GLY A 258 -10.25 -15.34 -12.33
N VAL A 259 -11.48 -14.92 -12.66
CA VAL A 259 -12.62 -15.86 -12.77
C VAL A 259 -12.46 -16.79 -13.96
N VAL A 260 -11.94 -16.31 -15.09
CA VAL A 260 -11.70 -17.12 -16.30
C VAL A 260 -10.56 -18.13 -16.08
N GLU A 261 -9.51 -17.75 -15.39
CA GLU A 261 -8.39 -18.63 -15.05
C GLU A 261 -8.79 -19.76 -14.09
N VAL A 262 -9.74 -19.53 -13.20
CA VAL A 262 -10.28 -20.54 -12.27
C VAL A 262 -10.86 -21.74 -12.99
N ASP A 263 -11.64 -21.51 -14.05
CA ASP A 263 -12.25 -22.61 -14.83
C ASP A 263 -11.21 -23.46 -15.54
N GLY A 264 -10.14 -22.85 -16.04
CA GLY A 264 -9.01 -23.55 -16.64
C GLY A 264 -8.26 -24.45 -15.64
N VAL A 265 -8.11 -24.01 -14.40
CA VAL A 265 -7.47 -24.81 -13.34
C VAL A 265 -8.31 -26.02 -12.97
N PHE A 266 -9.63 -25.88 -12.85
CA PHE A 266 -10.52 -26.99 -12.56
C PHE A 266 -10.60 -27.99 -13.71
N ASP A 267 -10.66 -27.53 -14.97
CA ASP A 267 -10.63 -28.39 -16.15
C ASP A 267 -9.30 -29.18 -16.22
N LEU A 268 -8.17 -28.55 -15.96
CA LEU A 268 -6.87 -29.22 -15.88
C LEU A 268 -6.86 -30.28 -14.77
N SER A 269 -7.39 -29.96 -13.59
CA SER A 269 -7.50 -30.88 -12.46
C SER A 269 -8.29 -32.14 -12.84
N GLN A 270 -9.43 -31.97 -13.48
CA GLN A 270 -10.28 -33.09 -13.88
C GLN A 270 -9.62 -33.96 -14.96
N ARG A 271 -8.98 -33.34 -15.95
CA ARG A 271 -8.31 -34.09 -17.03
C ARG A 271 -7.02 -34.80 -16.56
N ALA A 272 -6.25 -34.16 -15.72
CA ALA A 272 -4.98 -34.73 -15.25
C ALA A 272 -5.12 -35.64 -14.02
N GLY A 273 -6.28 -35.67 -13.35
CA GLY A 273 -6.48 -36.42 -12.10
C GLY A 273 -5.67 -35.88 -10.92
N VAL A 274 -5.25 -34.62 -10.96
CA VAL A 274 -4.47 -33.96 -9.91
C VAL A 274 -5.42 -33.24 -8.94
N PRO A 275 -5.19 -33.27 -7.61
CA PRO A 275 -6.04 -32.55 -6.67
C PRO A 275 -6.16 -31.07 -7.00
N ALA A 276 -7.39 -30.56 -7.18
CA ALA A 276 -7.65 -29.18 -7.56
C ALA A 276 -7.05 -28.18 -6.58
N ALA A 277 -7.09 -28.47 -5.27
CA ALA A 277 -6.51 -27.62 -4.24
C ALA A 277 -5.00 -27.37 -4.44
N THR A 278 -4.25 -28.35 -4.93
CA THR A 278 -2.82 -28.22 -5.20
C THR A 278 -2.56 -27.30 -6.39
N LEU A 279 -3.35 -27.44 -7.47
CA LEU A 279 -3.24 -26.59 -8.65
C LEU A 279 -3.64 -25.15 -8.33
N LEU A 280 -4.73 -24.96 -7.58
CA LEU A 280 -5.19 -23.63 -7.15
C LEU A 280 -4.11 -22.90 -6.30
N ARG A 281 -3.45 -23.60 -5.37
CA ARG A 281 -2.35 -23.03 -4.59
C ARG A 281 -1.16 -22.66 -5.48
N SER A 282 -0.80 -23.54 -6.40
CA SER A 282 0.29 -23.26 -7.36
C SER A 282 0.00 -22.02 -8.20
N GLU A 283 -1.26 -21.85 -8.61
CA GLU A 283 -1.71 -20.70 -9.37
C GLU A 283 -1.71 -19.41 -8.53
N ALA A 284 -2.19 -19.46 -7.29
CA ALA A 284 -2.07 -18.35 -6.34
C ALA A 284 -0.62 -17.89 -6.16
N ASP A 285 0.30 -18.84 -6.03
CA ASP A 285 1.73 -18.54 -5.92
C ASP A 285 2.32 -17.98 -7.21
N ARG A 286 1.88 -18.44 -8.39
CA ARG A 286 2.25 -17.88 -9.69
C ARG A 286 1.84 -16.42 -9.77
N ILE A 287 0.58 -16.10 -9.48
CA ILE A 287 0.03 -14.74 -9.51
C ILE A 287 0.80 -13.82 -8.54
N ARG A 288 1.14 -14.29 -7.33
CA ARG A 288 1.94 -13.51 -6.37
C ARG A 288 3.35 -13.23 -6.89
N ARG A 289 4.02 -14.23 -7.47
CA ARG A 289 5.35 -14.05 -8.07
C ARG A 289 5.31 -13.07 -9.24
N GLU A 290 4.31 -13.15 -10.09
CA GLU A 290 4.12 -12.23 -11.21
C GLU A 290 3.83 -10.81 -10.73
N ALA A 291 2.96 -10.65 -9.74
CA ALA A 291 2.67 -9.35 -9.13
C ALA A 291 3.93 -8.73 -8.49
N SER A 292 4.75 -9.54 -7.78
CA SER A 292 6.02 -9.11 -7.20
C SER A 292 7.00 -8.67 -8.28
N SER A 293 7.22 -9.51 -9.30
CA SER A 293 8.14 -9.20 -10.41
C SER A 293 7.69 -7.97 -11.22
N ALA A 294 6.36 -7.80 -11.40
CA ALA A 294 5.81 -6.61 -12.04
C ALA A 294 6.03 -5.35 -11.19
N ALA A 295 5.88 -5.45 -9.87
CA ALA A 295 6.15 -4.35 -8.94
C ALA A 295 7.64 -3.95 -8.94
N GLU A 296 8.56 -4.92 -8.95
CA GLU A 296 9.99 -4.69 -9.03
C GLU A 296 10.40 -4.02 -10.36
N ARG A 297 9.89 -4.52 -11.49
CA ARG A 297 10.10 -3.90 -12.81
C ARG A 297 9.58 -2.47 -12.87
N LYS A 298 8.37 -2.23 -12.36
CA LYS A 298 7.80 -0.87 -12.27
C LYS A 298 8.64 0.03 -11.36
N ALA A 299 9.18 -0.48 -10.26
CA ALA A 299 10.05 0.28 -9.38
C ALA A 299 11.39 0.64 -10.07
N ALA A 300 12.00 -0.30 -10.80
CA ALA A 300 13.24 -0.08 -11.55
C ALA A 300 13.04 0.96 -12.67
N THR A 301 11.99 0.82 -13.49
CA THR A 301 11.67 1.81 -14.54
C THR A 301 11.34 3.18 -13.97
N LEU A 302 10.65 3.22 -12.83
CA LEU A 302 10.34 4.46 -12.14
C LEU A 302 11.62 5.15 -11.63
N ALA A 303 12.60 4.39 -11.16
CA ALA A 303 13.87 4.95 -10.69
C ALA A 303 14.58 5.76 -11.79
N VAL A 304 14.60 5.25 -13.01
CA VAL A 304 15.15 5.96 -14.18
C VAL A 304 14.25 7.12 -14.59
N ALA A 305 12.95 6.90 -14.66
CA ALA A 305 11.99 7.90 -15.10
C ALA A 305 11.91 9.12 -14.15
N LEU A 306 12.23 8.96 -12.85
CA LEU A 306 12.32 10.06 -11.89
C LEU A 306 13.48 11.03 -12.19
N MET A 307 14.47 10.63 -12.99
CA MET A 307 15.55 11.53 -13.41
C MET A 307 15.07 12.59 -14.42
N LEU A 308 14.00 12.32 -15.19
CA LEU A 308 13.45 13.26 -16.17
C LEU A 308 12.88 14.54 -15.52
N PRO A 309 11.95 14.46 -14.54
CA PRO A 309 11.48 15.68 -13.87
C PRO A 309 12.59 16.40 -13.11
N LEU A 310 13.59 15.67 -12.64
CA LEU A 310 14.73 16.23 -11.93
C LEU A 310 15.59 17.09 -12.88
N GLY A 311 15.96 16.56 -14.05
CA GLY A 311 16.73 17.30 -15.05
C GLY A 311 15.93 18.44 -15.69
N LEU A 312 14.69 18.19 -16.09
CA LEU A 312 13.91 19.11 -16.88
C LEU A 312 13.29 20.28 -16.07
N CYS A 313 12.92 20.02 -14.81
CA CYS A 313 12.23 21.02 -13.98
C CYS A 313 13.12 21.57 -12.85
N VAL A 314 13.89 20.71 -12.16
CA VAL A 314 14.63 21.15 -10.97
C VAL A 314 15.92 21.88 -11.34
N LEU A 315 16.60 21.46 -12.41
CA LEU A 315 17.83 22.16 -12.85
C LEU A 315 17.57 23.56 -13.35
N PRO A 316 16.56 23.86 -14.21
CA PRO A 316 16.20 25.23 -14.54
C PRO A 316 15.70 26.02 -13.31
N ALA A 317 14.94 25.39 -12.42
CA ALA A 317 14.51 26.04 -11.19
C ALA A 317 15.70 26.45 -10.29
N PHE A 318 16.74 25.63 -10.20
CA PHE A 318 17.99 25.97 -9.51
C PHE A 318 18.71 27.16 -10.17
N MET A 319 18.77 27.19 -11.49
CA MET A 319 19.38 28.30 -12.22
C MET A 319 18.62 29.61 -11.96
N LEU A 320 17.27 29.56 -11.95
CA LEU A 320 16.44 30.74 -11.71
C LEU A 320 16.42 31.22 -10.27
N LEU A 321 16.46 30.30 -9.30
CA LEU A 321 16.35 30.65 -7.88
C LEU A 321 17.71 30.85 -7.19
N GLY A 322 18.77 30.17 -7.67
CA GLY A 322 20.10 30.20 -7.06
C GLY A 322 21.09 31.09 -7.81
N VAL A 323 21.22 30.87 -9.11
CA VAL A 323 22.30 31.52 -9.89
C VAL A 323 21.87 32.89 -10.44
N ALA A 324 20.67 32.99 -11.01
CA ALA A 324 20.22 34.26 -11.62
C ALA A 324 20.15 35.42 -10.61
N PRO A 325 19.64 35.28 -9.38
CA PRO A 325 19.64 36.41 -8.43
C PRO A 325 21.05 36.83 -8.04
N LEU A 326 21.98 35.88 -7.93
CA LEU A 326 23.38 36.18 -7.62
C LEU A 326 24.05 36.96 -8.73
N MET A 327 23.80 36.61 -9.99
CA MET A 327 24.26 37.34 -11.16
C MET A 327 23.66 38.74 -11.22
N LEU A 328 22.34 38.86 -10.97
CA LEU A 328 21.66 40.17 -10.95
C LEU A 328 22.20 41.06 -9.82
N SER A 329 22.48 40.53 -8.65
CA SER A 329 23.07 41.25 -7.51
C SER A 329 24.49 41.76 -7.82
N VAL A 330 25.34 40.94 -8.47
CA VAL A 330 26.68 41.33 -8.92
C VAL A 330 26.61 42.42 -9.98
N LEU A 331 25.72 42.29 -10.98
CA LEU A 331 25.55 43.32 -12.00
C LEU A 331 25.08 44.66 -11.38
N SER A 332 24.10 44.62 -10.49
CA SER A 332 23.58 45.82 -9.85
C SER A 332 24.62 46.51 -8.97
N SER A 333 25.46 45.77 -8.28
CA SER A 333 26.56 46.32 -7.45
C SER A 333 27.68 46.94 -8.33
N THR A 334 27.93 46.42 -9.53
CA THR A 334 28.97 46.89 -10.43
C THR A 334 28.49 48.13 -11.21
N VAL A 335 27.20 48.17 -11.63
CA VAL A 335 26.63 49.32 -12.37
C VAL A 335 26.22 50.48 -11.46
N GLY A 336 25.85 50.19 -10.18
CA GLY A 336 25.53 51.22 -9.18
C GLY A 336 26.76 51.85 -8.49
N GLY A 337 27.95 51.35 -8.77
CA GLY A 337 29.25 51.86 -8.25
C GLY A 337 30.03 52.72 -9.26
N LEU A 338 29.49 53.01 -10.43
CA LEU A 338 29.97 53.99 -11.40
C LEU A 338 29.07 55.25 -11.38
#